data_19074dd34e53618a6481a2bf4459c00d
#
_entry.id   19074dd34e53618a6481a2bf4459c00d
#
_cell.length_a   1.000
_cell.length_b   1.000
_cell.length_c   1.000
_cell.angle_alpha   90.00
_cell.angle_beta   90.00
_cell.angle_gamma   90.00
#
_symmetry.space_group_name_H-M   'P 1'
#
loop_
_entity.id
_entity.type
_entity.pdbx_description
1 polymer ?
#
loop_
_entity_poly.entity_id
_entity_poly.type
_entity_poly.pdbx_seq_one_letter_code
_entity_poly.pdbx_strand_id
1 'polypeptide(L)'
;MFRRLDDFRKAWTEEAQHTVAVMDTIPDSAMDTVIAETHRDLRRLAWHLVESAIEMPTHMGLTIPGAEMVKGGFIGPPPAGMQDMIQAYTAASDALLKGLETWSDADLEREDDMYGEIWRRGHSLQVLIVHQAHHRGQMTVLMRQAGLPVPSIYGPVKEGWSAYGVEPPKV
;
A
#
# COMPACT_ATOMS: atom_id res chain seq x y z
N MET A 1 8.82 14.95 1.31
CA MET A 1 7.64 15.74 0.90
C MET A 1 7.76 16.05 -0.60
N PHE A 2 6.75 15.63 -1.36
CA PHE A 2 6.68 15.91 -2.79
C PHE A 2 6.42 17.39 -3.04
N ARG A 3 7.03 17.91 -4.11
CA ARG A 3 6.87 19.28 -4.61
C ARG A 3 6.43 19.33 -6.06
N ARG A 4 6.40 18.21 -6.73
CA ARG A 4 5.93 18.04 -8.10
C ARG A 4 4.99 16.83 -8.16
N LEU A 5 3.84 17.00 -8.79
CA LEU A 5 2.86 15.95 -8.97
C LEU A 5 3.39 14.79 -9.83
N ASP A 6 4.17 15.09 -10.85
CA ASP A 6 4.75 14.06 -11.72
C ASP A 6 5.71 13.13 -10.97
N ASP A 7 6.48 13.66 -10.00
CA ASP A 7 7.37 12.85 -9.18
C ASP A 7 6.57 11.89 -8.29
N PHE A 8 5.47 12.37 -7.69
CA PHE A 8 4.58 11.50 -6.93
C PHE A 8 3.89 10.48 -7.82
N ARG A 9 3.32 10.89 -8.96
CA ARG A 9 2.61 9.98 -9.88
C ARG A 9 3.50 8.81 -10.30
N LYS A 10 4.76 9.10 -10.67
CA LYS A 10 5.74 8.10 -11.02
C LYS A 10 6.01 7.15 -9.85
N ALA A 11 6.34 7.70 -8.68
CA ALA A 11 6.62 6.91 -7.48
C ALA A 11 5.41 6.07 -7.07
N TRP A 12 4.21 6.63 -7.07
CA TRP A 12 2.99 5.92 -6.70
C TRP A 12 2.66 4.77 -7.67
N THR A 13 2.85 4.97 -8.96
CA THR A 13 2.62 3.91 -9.96
C THR A 13 3.52 2.70 -9.68
N GLU A 14 4.80 2.92 -9.38
CA GLU A 14 5.74 1.87 -9.03
C GLU A 14 5.34 1.19 -7.69
N GLU A 15 5.01 1.98 -6.68
CA GLU A 15 4.63 1.48 -5.35
C GLU A 15 3.33 0.67 -5.36
N ALA A 16 2.35 1.10 -6.15
CA ALA A 16 1.09 0.37 -6.32
C ALA A 16 1.32 -1.00 -6.98
N GLN A 17 2.18 -1.06 -8.01
CA GLN A 17 2.58 -2.33 -8.62
C GLN A 17 3.27 -3.26 -7.61
N HIS A 18 4.15 -2.73 -6.78
CA HIS A 18 4.80 -3.47 -5.70
C HIS A 18 3.79 -4.05 -4.70
N THR A 19 2.77 -3.26 -4.33
CA THR A 19 1.72 -3.72 -3.41
C THR A 19 0.92 -4.86 -4.04
N VAL A 20 0.48 -4.69 -5.28
CA VAL A 20 -0.25 -5.74 -6.01
C VAL A 20 0.61 -7.00 -6.15
N ALA A 21 1.89 -6.88 -6.49
CA ALA A 21 2.79 -8.04 -6.63
C ALA A 21 2.93 -8.82 -5.31
N VAL A 22 2.99 -8.14 -4.17
CA VAL A 22 3.01 -8.81 -2.85
C VAL A 22 1.68 -9.52 -2.59
N MET A 23 0.56 -8.84 -2.79
CA MET A 23 -0.77 -9.40 -2.54
C MET A 23 -1.05 -10.61 -3.44
N ASP A 24 -0.71 -10.53 -4.73
CA ASP A 24 -0.95 -11.60 -5.71
C ASP A 24 -0.14 -12.89 -5.43
N THR A 25 0.93 -12.78 -4.64
CA THR A 25 1.73 -13.94 -4.23
C THR A 25 1.14 -14.68 -3.03
N ILE A 26 0.13 -14.12 -2.36
CA ILE A 26 -0.46 -14.68 -1.14
C ILE A 26 -1.73 -15.47 -1.51
N PRO A 27 -1.73 -16.80 -1.41
CA PRO A 27 -2.94 -17.60 -1.62
C PRO A 27 -3.92 -17.39 -0.46
N ASP A 28 -5.22 -17.53 -0.73
CA ASP A 28 -6.27 -17.35 0.27
C ASP A 28 -6.07 -18.24 1.51
N SER A 29 -5.51 -19.44 1.34
CA SER A 29 -5.20 -20.37 2.43
C SER A 29 -4.12 -19.89 3.40
N ALA A 30 -3.33 -18.90 3.03
CA ALA A 30 -2.26 -18.33 3.87
C ALA A 30 -2.64 -17.00 4.51
N MET A 31 -3.81 -16.44 4.17
CA MET A 31 -4.19 -15.09 4.61
C MET A 31 -4.32 -14.93 6.14
N ASP A 32 -4.58 -16.02 6.86
CA ASP A 32 -4.71 -16.00 8.32
C ASP A 32 -3.36 -16.20 9.03
N THR A 33 -2.23 -16.14 8.29
CA THR A 33 -0.88 -16.20 8.87
C THR A 33 -0.61 -14.96 9.71
N VAL A 34 -0.26 -15.19 10.97
CA VAL A 34 -0.01 -14.16 11.98
C VAL A 34 1.23 -14.49 12.81
N ILE A 35 1.94 -13.48 13.27
CA ILE A 35 3.12 -13.67 14.14
C ILE A 35 2.74 -14.04 15.58
N ALA A 36 1.60 -13.54 16.05
CA ALA A 36 1.02 -13.84 17.36
C ALA A 36 -0.48 -13.47 17.33
N GLU A 37 -1.31 -14.13 18.13
CA GLU A 37 -2.76 -13.97 18.17
C GLU A 37 -3.30 -12.54 18.31
N THR A 38 -2.51 -11.65 18.92
CA THR A 38 -2.88 -10.26 19.14
C THR A 38 -2.44 -9.31 18.01
N HIS A 39 -1.83 -9.84 16.95
CA HIS A 39 -1.28 -9.04 15.85
C HIS A 39 -2.14 -9.18 14.58
N ARG A 40 -1.93 -8.27 13.64
CA ARG A 40 -2.57 -8.33 12.32
C ARG A 40 -2.01 -9.52 11.53
N ASP A 41 -2.90 -10.31 10.96
CA ASP A 41 -2.57 -11.33 9.97
C ASP A 41 -2.31 -10.73 8.58
N LEU A 42 -1.95 -11.57 7.60
CA LEU A 42 -1.74 -11.15 6.21
C LEU A 42 -3.00 -10.54 5.60
N ARG A 43 -4.17 -11.09 5.89
CA ARG A 43 -5.48 -10.59 5.45
C ARG A 43 -5.69 -9.15 5.92
N ARG A 44 -5.50 -8.91 7.21
CA ARG A 44 -5.73 -7.59 7.79
C ARG A 44 -4.68 -6.57 7.36
N LEU A 45 -3.42 -7.00 7.14
CA LEU A 45 -2.38 -6.11 6.61
C LEU A 45 -2.68 -5.73 5.15
N ALA A 46 -3.06 -6.69 4.32
CA ALA A 46 -3.45 -6.41 2.93
C ALA A 46 -4.64 -5.44 2.87
N TRP A 47 -5.67 -5.69 3.69
CA TRP A 47 -6.84 -4.80 3.75
C TRP A 47 -6.52 -3.41 4.29
N HIS A 48 -5.56 -3.30 5.20
CA HIS A 48 -5.09 -2.01 5.70
C HIS A 48 -4.33 -1.19 4.63
N LEU A 49 -3.67 -1.84 3.68
CA LEU A 49 -3.11 -1.14 2.52
C LEU A 49 -4.19 -0.58 1.60
N VAL A 50 -5.31 -1.30 1.43
CA VAL A 50 -6.50 -0.80 0.71
C VAL A 50 -7.09 0.39 1.46
N GLU A 51 -7.29 0.24 2.78
CA GLU A 51 -7.82 1.30 3.67
C GLU A 51 -7.04 2.60 3.51
N SER A 52 -5.72 2.56 3.64
CA SER A 52 -4.88 3.76 3.55
C SER A 52 -4.87 4.40 2.16
N ALA A 53 -4.99 3.58 1.08
CA ALA A 53 -5.11 4.08 -0.28
C ALA A 53 -6.48 4.75 -0.55
N ILE A 54 -7.49 4.48 0.25
CA ILE A 54 -8.80 5.12 0.20
C ILE A 54 -8.86 6.33 1.14
N GLU A 55 -8.51 6.13 2.39
CA GLU A 55 -8.71 7.10 3.48
C GLU A 55 -7.85 8.35 3.28
N MET A 56 -6.54 8.20 3.16
CA MET A 56 -5.63 9.34 3.10
C MET A 56 -5.93 10.29 1.94
N PRO A 57 -6.16 9.81 0.69
CA PRO A 57 -6.58 10.68 -0.39
C PRO A 57 -7.96 11.34 -0.17
N THR A 58 -8.87 10.65 0.50
CA THR A 58 -10.19 11.21 0.84
C THR A 58 -10.07 12.39 1.81
N HIS A 59 -9.18 12.30 2.82
CA HIS A 59 -8.86 13.43 3.71
C HIS A 59 -8.30 14.64 2.97
N MET A 60 -7.59 14.42 1.85
CA MET A 60 -7.11 15.50 0.97
C MET A 60 -8.18 16.03 -0.02
N GLY A 61 -9.44 15.59 0.13
CA GLY A 61 -10.57 16.05 -0.68
C GLY A 61 -10.73 15.35 -2.02
N LEU A 62 -10.06 14.22 -2.24
CA LEU A 62 -10.23 13.40 -3.44
C LEU A 62 -11.42 12.43 -3.29
N THR A 63 -12.09 12.14 -4.40
CA THR A 63 -13.19 11.16 -4.43
C THR A 63 -12.61 9.79 -4.79
N ILE A 64 -12.55 8.90 -3.80
CA ILE A 64 -12.00 7.55 -3.94
C ILE A 64 -13.12 6.52 -3.76
N PRO A 65 -13.26 5.51 -4.64
CA PRO A 65 -14.22 4.42 -4.45
C PRO A 65 -13.98 3.71 -3.12
N GLY A 66 -15.04 3.42 -2.38
CA GLY A 66 -14.95 2.76 -1.08
C GLY A 66 -14.80 3.72 0.11
N ALA A 67 -14.72 5.04 -0.11
CA ALA A 67 -14.64 6.03 0.97
C ALA A 67 -15.81 5.93 1.98
N GLU A 68 -16.98 5.50 1.50
CA GLU A 68 -18.15 5.25 2.34
C GLU A 68 -17.98 4.07 3.32
N MET A 69 -17.05 3.18 3.05
CA MET A 69 -16.73 2.04 3.93
C MET A 69 -15.83 2.42 5.09
N VAL A 70 -15.10 3.53 4.98
CA VAL A 70 -14.20 4.03 6.03
C VAL A 70 -15.00 4.84 7.04
N LYS A 71 -15.28 4.27 8.18
CA LYS A 71 -16.05 4.92 9.27
C LYS A 71 -15.21 5.02 10.53
N GLY A 72 -15.11 6.23 11.07
CA GLY A 72 -14.33 6.45 12.28
C GLY A 72 -12.85 6.11 12.16
N GLY A 73 -12.29 6.25 10.95
CA GLY A 73 -10.88 5.95 10.66
C GLY A 73 -10.58 4.46 10.42
N PHE A 74 -11.60 3.62 10.23
CA PHE A 74 -11.42 2.20 9.97
C PHE A 74 -12.33 1.72 8.86
N ILE A 75 -11.75 0.99 7.91
CA ILE A 75 -12.51 0.24 6.92
C ILE A 75 -13.15 -1.00 7.59
N GLY A 76 -14.29 -1.43 7.08
CA GLY A 76 -14.98 -2.63 7.55
C GLY A 76 -14.14 -3.92 7.46
N PRO A 77 -14.73 -5.08 7.76
CA PRO A 77 -14.03 -6.35 7.66
C PRO A 77 -13.52 -6.60 6.24
N PRO A 78 -12.34 -7.25 6.10
CA PRO A 78 -11.76 -7.56 4.80
C PRO A 78 -12.65 -8.55 4.02
N PRO A 79 -12.63 -8.50 2.68
CA PRO A 79 -13.20 -9.54 1.83
C PRO A 79 -12.62 -10.93 2.12
N ALA A 80 -13.33 -11.97 1.69
CA ALA A 80 -12.91 -13.34 1.89
C ALA A 80 -11.67 -13.71 1.04
N GLY A 81 -11.58 -13.18 -0.18
CA GLY A 81 -10.52 -13.50 -1.14
C GLY A 81 -9.52 -12.36 -1.33
N MET A 82 -8.26 -12.70 -1.59
CA MET A 82 -7.20 -11.72 -1.87
C MET A 82 -7.46 -10.95 -3.17
N GLN A 83 -8.05 -11.59 -4.17
CA GLN A 83 -8.34 -10.94 -5.46
C GLN A 83 -9.34 -9.78 -5.33
N ASP A 84 -10.32 -9.88 -4.43
CA ASP A 84 -11.25 -8.77 -4.15
C ASP A 84 -10.51 -7.58 -3.52
N MET A 85 -9.52 -7.84 -2.66
CA MET A 85 -8.68 -6.80 -2.06
C MET A 85 -7.77 -6.14 -3.11
N ILE A 86 -7.18 -6.93 -4.03
CA ILE A 86 -6.38 -6.42 -5.14
C ILE A 86 -7.22 -5.51 -6.05
N GLN A 87 -8.45 -5.93 -6.37
CA GLN A 87 -9.36 -5.11 -7.17
C GLN A 87 -9.71 -3.79 -6.47
N ALA A 88 -10.05 -3.83 -5.18
CA ALA A 88 -10.33 -2.63 -4.39
C ALA A 88 -9.11 -1.70 -4.31
N TYR A 89 -7.92 -2.26 -4.09
CA TYR A 89 -6.67 -1.50 -4.06
C TYR A 89 -6.39 -0.82 -5.40
N THR A 90 -6.51 -1.56 -6.50
CA THR A 90 -6.28 -1.05 -7.85
C THR A 90 -7.25 0.08 -8.17
N ALA A 91 -8.54 -0.12 -7.88
CA ALA A 91 -9.56 0.91 -8.08
C ALA A 91 -9.29 2.19 -7.29
N ALA A 92 -8.84 2.06 -6.02
CA ALA A 92 -8.47 3.21 -5.20
C ALA A 92 -7.21 3.92 -5.74
N SER A 93 -6.20 3.15 -6.14
CA SER A 93 -4.96 3.67 -6.74
C SER A 93 -5.21 4.44 -8.03
N ASP A 94 -6.01 3.89 -8.93
CA ASP A 94 -6.37 4.53 -10.21
C ASP A 94 -7.17 5.81 -9.96
N ALA A 95 -8.11 5.78 -9.00
CA ALA A 95 -8.90 6.95 -8.65
C ALA A 95 -8.05 8.06 -8.02
N LEU A 96 -7.06 7.70 -7.21
CA LEU A 96 -6.07 8.66 -6.69
C LEU A 96 -5.33 9.35 -7.84
N LEU A 97 -4.72 8.58 -8.76
CA LEU A 97 -4.00 9.14 -9.91
C LEU A 97 -4.88 10.03 -10.78
N LYS A 98 -6.12 9.59 -11.03
CA LYS A 98 -7.12 10.37 -11.78
C LYS A 98 -7.52 11.65 -11.05
N GLY A 99 -7.76 11.57 -9.74
CA GLY A 99 -8.12 12.74 -8.93
C GLY A 99 -7.02 13.81 -8.95
N LEU A 100 -5.76 13.40 -8.95
CA LEU A 100 -4.60 14.30 -9.05
C LEU A 100 -4.49 15.02 -10.41
N GLU A 101 -5.22 14.62 -11.45
CA GLU A 101 -5.26 15.35 -12.72
C GLU A 101 -5.88 16.75 -12.57
N THR A 102 -6.68 16.95 -11.54
CA THR A 102 -7.30 18.25 -11.21
C THR A 102 -6.39 19.17 -10.39
N TRP A 103 -5.23 18.67 -9.93
CA TRP A 103 -4.30 19.41 -9.11
C TRP A 103 -3.13 20.00 -9.95
N SER A 104 -2.56 21.08 -9.46
CA SER A 104 -1.27 21.63 -9.88
C SER A 104 -0.20 21.40 -8.80
N ASP A 105 1.06 21.63 -9.12
CA ASP A 105 2.15 21.55 -8.14
C ASP A 105 1.93 22.50 -6.94
N ALA A 106 1.24 23.63 -7.14
CA ALA A 106 0.89 24.55 -6.06
C ALA A 106 -0.10 23.93 -5.04
N ASP A 107 -0.93 22.99 -5.46
CA ASP A 107 -1.87 22.31 -4.57
C ASP A 107 -1.16 21.39 -3.57
N LEU A 108 0.09 20.99 -3.82
CA LEU A 108 0.92 20.23 -2.88
C LEU A 108 1.29 21.02 -1.61
N GLU A 109 1.22 22.34 -1.66
CA GLU A 109 1.44 23.22 -0.49
C GLU A 109 0.16 23.48 0.32
N ARG A 110 -1.03 23.09 -0.19
CA ARG A 110 -2.28 23.20 0.57
C ARG A 110 -2.25 22.27 1.77
N GLU A 111 -2.96 22.69 2.81
CA GLU A 111 -3.04 22.00 4.07
C GLU A 111 -4.42 21.38 4.26
N ASP A 112 -4.45 20.13 4.77
CA ASP A 112 -5.67 19.42 5.13
C ASP A 112 -5.52 18.85 6.55
N ASP A 113 -6.65 18.58 7.21
CA ASP A 113 -6.67 17.88 8.50
C ASP A 113 -6.40 16.38 8.24
N MET A 114 -5.29 15.91 8.78
CA MET A 114 -4.87 14.52 8.73
C MET A 114 -4.79 13.99 10.18
N TYR A 115 -5.86 13.35 10.63
CA TYR A 115 -5.91 12.72 11.97
C TYR A 115 -5.78 13.70 13.14
N GLY A 116 -6.30 14.92 12.98
CA GLY A 116 -6.22 15.99 14.00
C GLY A 116 -4.92 16.80 13.93
N GLU A 117 -4.07 16.56 12.94
CA GLU A 117 -2.89 17.37 12.61
C GLU A 117 -3.05 18.03 11.25
N ILE A 118 -2.44 19.20 11.08
CA ILE A 118 -2.46 19.92 9.81
C ILE A 118 -1.23 19.53 9.00
N TRP A 119 -1.45 18.84 7.89
CA TRP A 119 -0.37 18.41 6.99
C TRP A 119 -0.50 19.04 5.60
N ARG A 120 0.64 19.37 5.00
CA ARG A 120 0.66 19.73 3.58
C ARG A 120 0.42 18.49 2.73
N ARG A 121 -0.32 18.64 1.63
CA ARG A 121 -0.64 17.54 0.71
C ARG A 121 0.59 16.80 0.21
N GLY A 122 1.66 17.53 -0.16
CA GLY A 122 2.92 16.90 -0.56
C GLY A 122 3.57 16.05 0.54
N HIS A 123 3.32 16.37 1.82
CA HIS A 123 3.72 15.53 2.96
C HIS A 123 2.80 14.31 3.09
N SER A 124 1.49 14.49 3.03
CA SER A 124 0.52 13.39 3.11
C SER A 124 0.76 12.34 2.03
N LEU A 125 1.03 12.75 0.79
CA LEU A 125 1.41 11.85 -0.31
C LEU A 125 2.74 11.11 -0.04
N GLN A 126 3.72 11.76 0.58
CA GLN A 126 4.96 11.10 1.01
C GLN A 126 4.68 10.06 2.10
N VAL A 127 3.88 10.41 3.10
CA VAL A 127 3.50 9.48 4.18
C VAL A 127 2.75 8.28 3.62
N LEU A 128 1.85 8.47 2.66
CA LEU A 128 1.13 7.36 2.02
C LEU A 128 2.10 6.34 1.41
N ILE A 129 3.12 6.78 0.67
CA ILE A 129 4.12 5.86 0.09
C ILE A 129 4.90 5.12 1.19
N VAL A 130 5.39 5.85 2.18
CA VAL A 130 6.18 5.24 3.28
C VAL A 130 5.34 4.25 4.07
N HIS A 131 4.06 4.56 4.30
CA HIS A 131 3.11 3.69 4.97
C HIS A 131 2.85 2.39 4.19
N GLN A 132 2.69 2.49 2.85
CA GLN A 132 2.59 1.30 1.99
C GLN A 132 3.85 0.42 2.11
N ALA A 133 5.03 1.01 2.00
CA ALA A 133 6.30 0.29 2.10
C ALA A 133 6.48 -0.38 3.47
N HIS A 134 6.10 0.32 4.57
CA HIS A 134 6.16 -0.21 5.93
C HIS A 134 5.32 -1.48 6.10
N HIS A 135 4.07 -1.45 5.67
CA HIS A 135 3.19 -2.62 5.84
C HIS A 135 3.52 -3.75 4.87
N ARG A 136 3.98 -3.46 3.64
CA ARG A 136 4.53 -4.50 2.77
C ARG A 136 5.73 -5.21 3.40
N GLY A 137 6.61 -4.46 4.09
CA GLY A 137 7.71 -5.06 4.85
C GLY A 137 7.21 -6.04 5.91
N GLN A 138 6.15 -5.71 6.66
CA GLN A 138 5.53 -6.63 7.62
C GLN A 138 4.92 -7.86 6.92
N MET A 139 4.23 -7.67 5.79
CA MET A 139 3.67 -8.78 5.02
C MET A 139 4.74 -9.75 4.53
N THR A 140 5.89 -9.26 4.03
CA THR A 140 6.97 -10.13 3.56
C THR A 140 7.57 -11.00 4.66
N VAL A 141 7.61 -10.52 5.90
CA VAL A 141 8.01 -11.33 7.07
C VAL A 141 7.00 -12.46 7.32
N LEU A 142 5.70 -12.16 7.33
CA LEU A 142 4.67 -13.19 7.51
C LEU A 142 4.63 -14.19 6.34
N MET A 143 4.85 -13.71 5.11
CA MET A 143 4.98 -14.60 3.94
C MET A 143 6.12 -15.59 4.12
N ARG A 144 7.30 -15.16 4.62
CA ARG A 144 8.42 -16.06 4.92
C ARG A 144 8.07 -17.09 6.00
N GLN A 145 7.35 -16.70 7.03
CA GLN A 145 6.86 -17.61 8.07
C GLN A 145 5.87 -18.63 7.53
N ALA A 146 5.03 -18.24 6.56
CA ALA A 146 4.12 -19.13 5.85
C ALA A 146 4.79 -20.01 4.79
N GLY A 147 6.11 -19.88 4.57
CA GLY A 147 6.81 -20.60 3.52
C GLY A 147 6.53 -20.12 2.10
N LEU A 148 5.97 -18.93 1.95
CA LEU A 148 5.64 -18.34 0.65
C LEU A 148 6.87 -17.68 0.01
N PRO A 149 6.96 -17.67 -1.33
CA PRO A 149 7.93 -16.84 -2.03
C PRO A 149 7.62 -15.36 -1.80
N VAL A 150 8.66 -14.52 -1.83
CA VAL A 150 8.53 -13.07 -1.72
C VAL A 150 8.98 -12.44 -3.03
N PRO A 151 8.18 -11.57 -3.67
CA PRO A 151 8.60 -10.90 -4.89
C PRO A 151 9.74 -9.92 -4.63
N SER A 152 10.64 -9.76 -5.61
CA SER A 152 11.67 -8.71 -5.59
C SER A 152 11.01 -7.35 -5.81
N ILE A 153 11.20 -6.42 -4.86
CA ILE A 153 10.61 -5.08 -4.92
C ILE A 153 11.71 -4.01 -5.02
N TYR A 154 12.48 -3.83 -3.95
CA TYR A 154 13.56 -2.82 -3.89
C TYR A 154 14.95 -3.44 -4.08
N GLY A 155 15.03 -4.63 -4.59
CA GLY A 155 16.24 -5.38 -4.81
C GLY A 155 15.99 -6.88 -4.80
N PRO A 156 17.02 -7.70 -5.05
CA PRO A 156 16.86 -9.15 -5.11
C PRO A 156 16.50 -9.73 -3.75
N VAL A 157 15.54 -10.63 -3.73
CA VAL A 157 15.26 -11.52 -2.60
C VAL A 157 16.06 -12.82 -2.76
N LYS A 158 16.05 -13.68 -1.73
CA LYS A 158 16.82 -14.94 -1.74
C LYS A 158 16.64 -15.73 -3.04
N GLU A 159 15.43 -15.82 -3.55
CA GLU A 159 15.08 -16.55 -4.75
C GLU A 159 15.49 -15.84 -6.04
N GLY A 160 15.73 -14.55 -5.99
CA GLY A 160 16.03 -13.72 -7.16
C GLY A 160 17.51 -13.60 -7.51
N TRP A 161 18.44 -14.02 -6.63
CA TRP A 161 19.87 -13.82 -6.84
C TRP A 161 20.42 -14.58 -8.04
N SER A 162 19.88 -15.75 -8.36
CA SER A 162 20.28 -16.53 -9.52
C SER A 162 20.10 -15.78 -10.83
N ALA A 163 19.12 -14.88 -10.94
CA ALA A 163 18.92 -14.04 -12.12
C ALA A 163 20.09 -13.05 -12.35
N TYR A 164 20.87 -12.76 -11.30
CA TYR A 164 22.06 -11.92 -11.37
C TYR A 164 23.35 -12.74 -11.52
N GLY A 165 23.26 -14.07 -11.68
CA GLY A 165 24.41 -14.96 -11.84
C GLY A 165 25.25 -15.16 -10.59
N VAL A 166 24.71 -14.86 -9.40
CA VAL A 166 25.40 -14.98 -8.11
C VAL A 166 24.55 -15.75 -7.09
N GLU A 167 25.23 -16.38 -6.13
CA GLU A 167 24.55 -17.00 -5.00
C GLU A 167 24.04 -15.95 -3.99
N PRO A 168 22.91 -16.20 -3.31
CA PRO A 168 22.41 -15.31 -2.29
C PRO A 168 23.43 -15.19 -1.14
N PRO A 169 23.50 -14.03 -0.46
CA PRO A 169 24.30 -13.87 0.74
C PRO A 169 23.95 -14.94 1.78
N LYS A 170 24.98 -15.47 2.46
CA LYS A 170 24.77 -16.36 3.62
C LYS A 170 24.23 -15.55 4.80
N VAL A 171 23.20 -16.06 5.42
CA VAL A 171 22.63 -15.52 6.67
C VAL A 171 23.31 -16.20 7.87
#